data_7f7e06e0166ab067ac2ddf6fa1f1e579
#
_entry.id   7f7e06e0166ab067ac2ddf6fa1f1e579
#
_cell.length_a   1.000
_cell.length_b   1.000
_cell.length_c   1.000
_cell.angle_alpha   90.00
_cell.angle_beta   90.00
_cell.angle_gamma   90.00
#
_symmetry.space_group_name_H-M   'P 1'
#
loop_
_entity.id
_entity.type
_entity.pdbx_description
1 polymer ?
#
loop_
_entity_poly.entity_id
_entity_poly.type
_entity_poly.pdbx_seq_one_letter_code
_entity_poly.pdbx_strand_id
1 'polypeptide(L)'
;VSEAGGRSTGRGDRRAALGGGLTCLVVFGVILTGILGENGYLPGDGVRTAWKGPRDRSAAGHGNGSWLTGDTVVRIRYDAVTAYEVGGGKKRWDLAVPGRDEVCAVSRTTADGTGVIAHGEEETGCDTVTAVDLATGKERWHRTLKAEPGVLEQAADMVAIAGGTVVTHDSGTVRAFDARTGAPRWQAAAPEDCAPWAVHASDEQVFTVLGCESGVRVTAHRTDDGERAWTSEPGVRSDGAFVRLLSAEPLLLQVEEEAARGMHAILSYSSDGTIRGRIALERGYGVITEHHDGEARVVLDGERLIAWTEQPSGSYTRDKLAAFDVKSGRHLWTAGFEDDDVVTLQARDGSISVVVDPVGKGNTEEDLHVFGTEDGEETDVRTFRDDVEMYGGQTYLTDEGRLVLVEAPGEGGGRTVSVYEKS
;
A
#
# COMPACT_ATOMS: atom_id res chain seq x y z
N VAL A 1 -3.47 -73.42 -71.40
CA VAL A 1 -4.50 -72.46 -71.70
C VAL A 1 -4.47 -71.41 -70.55
N SER A 2 -3.73 -70.31 -70.72
CA SER A 2 -4.19 -68.93 -70.96
C SER A 2 -5.22 -68.45 -69.91
N GLU A 3 -5.04 -67.38 -69.18
CA GLU A 3 -4.83 -65.97 -69.53
C GLU A 3 -4.60 -65.16 -68.27
N ALA A 4 -3.70 -64.25 -68.20
CA ALA A 4 -3.78 -62.80 -68.42
C ALA A 4 -4.70 -62.09 -67.48
N GLY A 5 -4.36 -61.28 -66.57
CA GLY A 5 -3.71 -59.98 -66.69
C GLY A 5 -4.61 -58.90 -66.20
N GLY A 6 -4.20 -58.07 -65.35
CA GLY A 6 -4.96 -56.90 -64.92
C GLY A 6 -4.28 -56.08 -63.81
N ARG A 7 -3.30 -55.26 -64.15
CA ARG A 7 -2.81 -54.20 -63.27
C ARG A 7 -3.82 -53.05 -63.22
N SER A 8 -4.37 -52.74 -62.06
CA SER A 8 -5.01 -51.47 -61.84
C SER A 8 -4.16 -50.59 -60.88
N THR A 9 -3.70 -49.51 -61.43
CA THR A 9 -2.90 -48.51 -60.74
C THR A 9 -3.78 -47.65 -59.83
N GLY A 10 -3.69 -47.90 -58.53
CA GLY A 10 -4.30 -47.04 -57.51
C GLY A 10 -3.54 -45.71 -57.39
N ARG A 11 -4.11 -44.66 -57.97
CA ARG A 11 -3.65 -43.29 -57.85
C ARG A 11 -4.73 -42.50 -57.04
N GLY A 12 -4.78 -42.70 -55.74
CA GLY A 12 -5.85 -42.12 -54.89
C GLY A 12 -5.48 -41.76 -53.47
N ASP A 13 -4.44 -42.36 -52.85
CA ASP A 13 -4.28 -42.29 -51.40
C ASP A 13 -3.28 -41.27 -50.83
N ARG A 14 -2.63 -40.44 -51.66
CA ARG A 14 -1.66 -39.45 -51.13
C ARG A 14 -2.28 -38.10 -50.70
N ARG A 15 -3.52 -37.79 -51.08
CA ARG A 15 -4.17 -36.52 -50.69
C ARG A 15 -4.93 -36.61 -49.38
N ALA A 16 -5.45 -37.76 -48.98
CA ALA A 16 -6.14 -37.98 -47.72
C ALA A 16 -5.19 -38.00 -46.51
N ALA A 17 -3.98 -38.51 -46.66
CA ALA A 17 -2.98 -38.55 -45.58
C ALA A 17 -2.37 -37.18 -45.26
N LEU A 18 -2.29 -36.25 -46.21
CA LEU A 18 -1.81 -34.88 -45.98
C LEU A 18 -2.85 -33.99 -45.26
N GLY A 19 -4.15 -34.20 -45.51
CA GLY A 19 -5.24 -33.47 -44.87
C GLY A 19 -5.42 -33.85 -43.37
N GLY A 20 -5.30 -35.14 -43.05
CA GLY A 20 -5.40 -35.65 -41.68
C GLY A 20 -4.24 -35.24 -40.79
N GLY A 21 -3.03 -35.22 -41.32
CA GLY A 21 -1.82 -34.80 -40.60
C GLY A 21 -1.82 -33.30 -40.27
N LEU A 22 -2.31 -32.45 -41.18
CA LEU A 22 -2.39 -31.02 -40.92
C LEU A 22 -3.47 -30.67 -39.88
N THR A 23 -4.61 -31.34 -39.91
CA THR A 23 -5.70 -31.17 -38.93
C THR A 23 -5.27 -31.61 -37.52
N CYS A 24 -4.58 -32.76 -37.39
CA CYS A 24 -4.04 -33.21 -36.12
C CYS A 24 -2.95 -32.26 -35.57
N LEU A 25 -2.08 -31.68 -36.43
CA LEU A 25 -1.06 -30.71 -35.99
C LEU A 25 -1.70 -29.39 -35.53
N VAL A 26 -2.77 -28.92 -36.19
CA VAL A 26 -3.48 -27.70 -35.78
C VAL A 26 -4.23 -27.94 -34.47
N VAL A 27 -4.93 -29.05 -34.30
CA VAL A 27 -5.62 -29.39 -33.06
C VAL A 27 -4.64 -29.59 -31.91
N PHE A 28 -3.52 -30.27 -32.13
CA PHE A 28 -2.47 -30.44 -31.13
C PHE A 28 -1.80 -29.09 -30.79
N GLY A 29 -1.60 -28.21 -31.74
CA GLY A 29 -1.10 -26.85 -31.53
C GLY A 29 -2.05 -26.00 -30.69
N VAL A 30 -3.35 -26.05 -30.96
CA VAL A 30 -4.37 -25.31 -30.20
C VAL A 30 -4.51 -25.85 -28.77
N ILE A 31 -4.48 -27.18 -28.59
CA ILE A 31 -4.52 -27.81 -27.27
C ILE A 31 -3.23 -27.47 -26.49
N LEU A 32 -2.08 -27.52 -27.13
CA LEU A 32 -0.80 -27.20 -26.49
C LEU A 32 -0.71 -25.71 -26.10
N THR A 33 -1.18 -24.81 -26.98
CA THR A 33 -1.26 -23.37 -26.64
C THR A 33 -2.27 -23.11 -25.54
N GLY A 34 -3.42 -23.81 -25.50
CA GLY A 34 -4.36 -23.73 -24.40
C GLY A 34 -3.75 -24.19 -23.07
N ILE A 35 -3.12 -25.37 -23.04
CA ILE A 35 -2.47 -25.89 -21.83
C ILE A 35 -1.30 -25.00 -21.39
N LEU A 36 -0.52 -24.44 -22.31
CA LEU A 36 0.59 -23.54 -21.99
C LEU A 36 0.07 -22.16 -21.54
N GLY A 37 -1.09 -21.71 -22.02
CA GLY A 37 -1.75 -20.49 -21.57
C GLY A 37 -2.31 -20.62 -20.16
N GLU A 38 -3.08 -21.68 -19.90
CA GLU A 38 -3.64 -21.98 -18.59
C GLU A 38 -2.58 -22.15 -17.48
N ASN A 39 -1.35 -22.48 -17.85
CA ASN A 39 -0.22 -22.62 -16.91
C ASN A 39 0.80 -21.46 -17.03
N GLY A 40 0.45 -20.33 -17.61
CA GLY A 40 1.30 -19.14 -17.63
C GLY A 40 2.62 -19.26 -18.44
N TYR A 41 2.76 -20.29 -19.29
CA TYR A 41 3.99 -20.52 -20.07
C TYR A 41 4.06 -19.72 -21.37
N LEU A 42 2.97 -19.08 -21.78
CA LEU A 42 3.01 -18.22 -22.97
C LEU A 42 3.53 -16.82 -22.59
N PRO A 43 4.28 -16.15 -23.47
CA PRO A 43 4.67 -14.77 -23.25
C PRO A 43 3.45 -13.87 -23.03
N GLY A 44 3.42 -13.13 -21.92
CA GLY A 44 2.33 -12.22 -21.56
C GLY A 44 1.27 -12.79 -20.61
N ASP A 45 1.27 -14.12 -20.35
CA ASP A 45 0.22 -14.75 -19.50
C ASP A 45 0.63 -14.89 -18.03
N GLY A 46 1.86 -14.62 -17.66
CA GLY A 46 2.36 -14.76 -16.30
C GLY A 46 2.98 -13.49 -15.73
N VAL A 47 3.31 -13.56 -14.44
CA VAL A 47 4.12 -12.57 -13.73
C VAL A 47 5.44 -13.22 -13.36
N ARG A 48 6.55 -12.55 -13.60
CA ARG A 48 7.88 -13.04 -13.25
C ARG A 48 8.60 -12.07 -12.33
N THR A 49 9.51 -12.60 -11.54
CA THR A 49 10.45 -11.79 -10.79
C THR A 49 11.37 -11.02 -11.73
N ALA A 50 11.35 -9.70 -11.68
CA ALA A 50 12.34 -8.86 -12.34
C ALA A 50 13.64 -8.87 -11.53
N TRP A 51 13.53 -8.65 -10.21
CA TRP A 51 14.63 -8.80 -9.26
C TRP A 51 14.11 -8.86 -7.83
N LYS A 52 14.92 -9.41 -6.91
CA LYS A 52 14.69 -9.40 -5.47
C LYS A 52 15.89 -8.78 -4.77
N GLY A 53 15.63 -7.88 -3.83
CA GLY A 53 16.63 -7.23 -2.99
C GLY A 53 17.33 -8.22 -2.03
N PRO A 54 18.33 -7.75 -1.28
CA PRO A 54 18.98 -8.58 -0.28
C PRO A 54 17.97 -8.99 0.81
N ARG A 55 18.24 -10.09 1.50
CA ARG A 55 17.47 -10.44 2.70
C ARG A 55 17.93 -9.56 3.85
N ASP A 56 16.96 -9.03 4.58
CA ASP A 56 17.23 -8.32 5.81
C ASP A 56 17.62 -9.31 6.91
N ARG A 57 18.58 -8.93 7.72
CA ARG A 57 18.78 -9.57 9.02
C ARG A 57 17.71 -9.02 9.93
N SER A 58 16.96 -9.88 10.63
CA SER A 58 15.86 -9.46 11.47
C SER A 58 16.28 -8.35 12.43
N ALA A 59 15.56 -7.27 12.44
CA ALA A 59 15.49 -6.34 13.53
C ALA A 59 14.04 -5.91 13.63
N ALA A 60 13.40 -6.16 14.75
CA ALA A 60 12.22 -5.41 15.10
C ALA A 60 12.64 -3.95 15.14
N GLY A 61 11.99 -3.09 14.39
CA GLY A 61 12.28 -1.66 14.32
C GLY A 61 11.01 -0.91 14.06
N HIS A 62 10.85 0.19 14.74
CA HIS A 62 9.80 1.16 14.47
C HIS A 62 10.14 1.94 13.20
N GLY A 63 9.21 2.72 12.68
CA GLY A 63 9.45 3.67 11.60
C GLY A 63 9.82 3.07 10.25
N ASN A 64 9.44 1.82 9.99
CA ASN A 64 9.62 1.22 8.68
C ASN A 64 8.70 1.88 7.66
N GLY A 65 9.21 2.10 6.47
CA GLY A 65 8.44 2.70 5.40
C GLY A 65 9.15 2.63 4.06
N SER A 66 8.48 3.10 3.05
CA SER A 66 9.08 3.19 1.73
C SER A 66 8.46 4.31 0.90
N TRP A 67 9.14 4.69 -0.16
CA TRP A 67 8.63 5.61 -1.17
C TRP A 67 8.92 5.07 -2.55
N LEU A 68 7.97 5.23 -3.46
CA LEU A 68 8.21 5.08 -4.88
C LEU A 68 8.26 6.47 -5.54
N THR A 69 9.36 6.77 -6.25
CA THR A 69 9.50 8.03 -6.99
C THR A 69 10.10 7.76 -8.36
N GLY A 70 9.28 7.91 -9.40
CA GLY A 70 9.65 7.54 -10.76
C GLY A 70 10.10 6.07 -10.85
N ASP A 71 11.36 5.86 -11.24
CA ASP A 71 11.98 4.54 -11.38
C ASP A 71 12.81 4.11 -10.13
N THR A 72 12.58 4.73 -8.99
CA THR A 72 13.35 4.49 -7.76
C THR A 72 12.42 4.09 -6.63
N VAL A 73 12.64 2.93 -6.03
CA VAL A 73 12.07 2.55 -4.75
C VAL A 73 13.07 2.87 -3.64
N VAL A 74 12.60 3.60 -2.65
CA VAL A 74 13.37 3.96 -1.46
C VAL A 74 12.79 3.21 -0.29
N ARG A 75 13.63 2.47 0.41
CA ARG A 75 13.27 1.74 1.60
C ARG A 75 13.90 2.37 2.83
N ILE A 76 13.08 2.61 3.82
CA ILE A 76 13.48 3.12 5.12
C ILE A 76 13.42 1.97 6.12
N ARG A 77 14.47 1.84 6.91
CA ARG A 77 14.56 0.80 7.90
C ARG A 77 15.49 1.19 9.04
N TYR A 78 15.01 1.03 10.25
CA TYR A 78 15.74 1.21 11.50
C TYR A 78 16.70 2.42 11.48
N ASP A 79 17.95 2.24 11.08
CA ASP A 79 19.02 3.25 11.07
C ASP A 79 19.48 3.65 9.65
N ALA A 80 18.72 3.28 8.60
CA ALA A 80 19.14 3.49 7.22
C ALA A 80 17.99 3.76 6.25
N VAL A 81 18.30 4.56 5.22
CA VAL A 81 17.46 4.82 4.05
C VAL A 81 18.21 4.35 2.81
N THR A 82 17.66 3.42 2.03
CA THR A 82 18.35 2.84 0.87
C THR A 82 17.47 2.91 -0.37
N ALA A 83 18.03 3.35 -1.49
CA ALA A 83 17.35 3.46 -2.77
C ALA A 83 17.85 2.44 -3.78
N TYR A 84 16.91 1.86 -4.51
CA TYR A 84 17.15 0.91 -5.60
C TYR A 84 16.45 1.36 -6.87
N GLU A 85 17.06 1.07 -8.01
CA GLU A 85 16.46 1.20 -9.32
C GLU A 85 15.40 0.12 -9.52
N VAL A 86 14.15 0.49 -9.83
CA VAL A 86 13.04 -0.46 -10.02
C VAL A 86 13.32 -1.42 -11.17
N GLY A 87 13.92 -0.94 -12.27
CA GLY A 87 14.14 -1.76 -13.46
C GLY A 87 15.14 -2.89 -13.31
N GLY A 88 16.14 -2.75 -12.43
CA GLY A 88 17.24 -3.72 -12.35
C GLY A 88 17.79 -3.97 -10.96
N GLY A 89 17.21 -3.40 -9.91
CA GLY A 89 17.62 -3.61 -8.52
C GLY A 89 18.97 -3.02 -8.15
N LYS A 90 19.55 -2.19 -9.03
CA LYS A 90 20.83 -1.54 -8.74
C LYS A 90 20.66 -0.54 -7.59
N LYS A 91 21.45 -0.70 -6.54
CA LYS A 91 21.50 0.29 -5.47
C LYS A 91 21.98 1.63 -6.02
N ARG A 92 21.19 2.69 -5.86
CA ARG A 92 21.51 4.06 -6.28
C ARG A 92 22.31 4.79 -5.21
N TRP A 93 21.82 4.73 -3.98
CA TRP A 93 22.45 5.36 -2.83
C TRP A 93 21.98 4.70 -1.53
N ASP A 94 22.68 4.98 -0.45
CA ASP A 94 22.27 4.69 0.92
C ASP A 94 22.68 5.84 1.85
N LEU A 95 21.82 6.10 2.83
CA LEU A 95 22.00 7.09 3.87
C LEU A 95 21.89 6.36 5.22
N ALA A 96 22.97 6.35 6.00
CA ALA A 96 22.87 5.99 7.41
C ALA A 96 22.25 7.16 8.17
N VAL A 97 21.26 6.87 9.03
CA VAL A 97 20.68 7.89 9.90
C VAL A 97 21.77 8.45 10.82
N PRO A 98 21.86 9.78 10.99
CA PRO A 98 22.86 10.38 11.88
C PRO A 98 22.80 9.79 13.29
N GLY A 99 23.95 9.62 13.94
CA GLY A 99 24.03 9.00 15.27
C GLY A 99 23.75 7.49 15.30
N ARG A 100 23.23 6.91 14.23
CA ARG A 100 22.62 5.59 14.20
C ARG A 100 21.33 5.52 14.99
N ASP A 101 20.68 6.67 15.11
CA ASP A 101 19.37 6.78 15.75
C ASP A 101 18.35 5.89 15.04
N GLU A 102 17.34 5.46 15.78
CA GLU A 102 16.24 4.70 15.22
C GLU A 102 15.25 5.61 14.51
N VAL A 103 14.86 5.24 13.28
CA VAL A 103 13.74 5.89 12.59
C VAL A 103 12.43 5.50 13.27
N CYS A 104 11.68 6.48 13.70
CA CYS A 104 10.41 6.31 14.41
C CYS A 104 9.19 6.79 13.62
N ALA A 105 9.39 7.63 12.59
CA ALA A 105 8.33 8.04 11.68
C ALA A 105 8.85 8.27 10.26
N VAL A 106 7.95 8.05 9.29
CA VAL A 106 8.22 8.23 7.87
C VAL A 106 7.04 8.94 7.24
N SER A 107 7.27 9.98 6.43
CA SER A 107 6.18 10.63 5.70
C SER A 107 5.52 9.64 4.73
N ARG A 108 4.18 9.57 4.72
CA ARG A 108 3.42 8.67 3.83
C ARG A 108 3.58 9.02 2.35
N THR A 109 3.86 10.29 2.07
CA THR A 109 4.05 10.85 0.73
C THR A 109 5.41 11.50 0.60
N THR A 110 5.78 11.81 -0.63
CA THR A 110 6.94 12.63 -0.98
C THR A 110 6.51 13.86 -1.78
N ALA A 111 7.26 14.94 -1.68
CA ALA A 111 7.01 16.16 -2.46
C ALA A 111 8.32 16.75 -2.97
N ASP A 112 8.35 17.24 -4.22
CA ASP A 112 9.50 17.89 -4.84
C ASP A 112 10.83 17.10 -4.68
N GLY A 113 10.76 15.77 -4.80
CA GLY A 113 11.91 14.89 -4.63
C GLY A 113 12.44 14.86 -3.20
N THR A 114 11.61 15.16 -2.21
CA THR A 114 11.93 15.12 -0.79
C THR A 114 11.06 14.08 -0.09
N GLY A 115 11.68 13.20 0.69
CA GLY A 115 11.03 12.39 1.71
C GLY A 115 11.44 12.87 3.10
N VAL A 116 10.65 12.57 4.11
CA VAL A 116 10.91 13.01 5.49
C VAL A 116 10.87 11.83 6.44
N ILE A 117 11.87 11.74 7.28
CA ILE A 117 11.93 10.79 8.40
C ILE A 117 12.02 11.56 9.71
N ALA A 118 11.48 10.98 10.77
CA ALA A 118 11.82 11.37 12.13
C ALA A 118 12.59 10.22 12.79
N HIS A 119 13.58 10.56 13.60
CA HIS A 119 14.45 9.61 14.26
C HIS A 119 14.87 10.11 15.65
N GLY A 120 15.36 9.21 16.47
CA GLY A 120 15.84 9.52 17.80
C GLY A 120 16.32 8.27 18.53
N GLU A 121 16.68 8.44 19.78
CA GLU A 121 17.07 7.38 20.70
C GLU A 121 15.98 7.17 21.76
N GLU A 122 15.92 6.00 22.39
CA GLU A 122 14.92 5.69 23.42
C GLU A 122 14.99 6.69 24.60
N GLU A 123 16.18 7.19 24.92
CA GLU A 123 16.42 8.14 26.01
C GLU A 123 15.92 9.55 25.68
N THR A 124 15.94 9.96 24.42
CA THR A 124 15.52 11.30 23.96
C THR A 124 14.16 11.33 23.30
N GLY A 125 13.67 10.17 22.89
CA GLY A 125 12.45 10.02 22.07
C GLY A 125 12.71 10.36 20.61
N CYS A 126 11.65 10.45 19.82
CA CYS A 126 11.68 10.80 18.40
C CYS A 126 11.86 12.32 18.22
N ASP A 127 13.04 12.83 18.39
CA ASP A 127 13.32 14.25 18.55
C ASP A 127 13.89 14.96 17.31
N THR A 128 14.30 14.23 16.28
CA THR A 128 14.94 14.82 15.11
C THR A 128 14.16 14.51 13.83
N VAL A 129 13.79 15.56 13.09
CA VAL A 129 13.17 15.46 11.76
C VAL A 129 14.20 15.77 10.70
N THR A 130 14.35 14.86 9.73
CA THR A 130 15.33 14.96 8.64
C THR A 130 14.63 14.88 7.29
N ALA A 131 14.88 15.87 6.43
CA ALA A 131 14.47 15.85 5.03
C ALA A 131 15.57 15.24 4.16
N VAL A 132 15.22 14.26 3.35
CA VAL A 132 16.12 13.51 2.48
C VAL A 132 15.88 13.89 1.02
N ASP A 133 16.92 14.21 0.30
CA ASP A 133 16.92 14.37 -1.14
C ASP A 133 16.87 12.99 -1.81
N LEU A 134 15.74 12.66 -2.44
CA LEU A 134 15.50 11.32 -2.99
C LEU A 134 16.29 11.03 -4.27
N ALA A 135 16.83 12.05 -4.95
CA ALA A 135 17.68 11.84 -6.11
C ALA A 135 19.10 11.43 -5.72
N THR A 136 19.58 11.92 -4.58
CA THR A 136 20.99 11.77 -4.16
C THR A 136 21.21 11.00 -2.87
N GLY A 137 20.14 10.79 -2.08
CA GLY A 137 20.22 10.19 -0.74
C GLY A 137 20.92 11.07 0.30
N LYS A 138 21.03 12.36 0.04
CA LYS A 138 21.65 13.29 0.98
C LYS A 138 20.62 13.95 1.86
N GLU A 139 21.00 14.18 3.11
CA GLU A 139 20.27 15.08 3.97
C GLU A 139 20.20 16.47 3.33
N ARG A 140 19.00 17.04 3.22
CA ARG A 140 18.79 18.43 2.85
C ARG A 140 18.94 19.36 4.05
N TRP A 141 18.31 18.96 5.13
CA TRP A 141 18.32 19.64 6.42
C TRP A 141 17.78 18.71 7.51
N HIS A 142 18.06 19.04 8.76
CA HIS A 142 17.40 18.45 9.93
C HIS A 142 16.95 19.53 10.92
N ARG A 143 16.03 19.16 11.80
CA ARG A 143 15.53 20.00 12.92
C ARG A 143 15.32 19.14 14.15
N THR A 144 15.85 19.61 15.26
CA THR A 144 15.58 19.01 16.57
C THR A 144 14.29 19.58 17.14
N LEU A 145 13.44 18.70 17.60
CA LEU A 145 12.15 18.96 18.22
C LEU A 145 12.24 18.75 19.73
N LYS A 146 11.15 19.10 20.40
CA LYS A 146 11.00 18.83 21.82
C LYS A 146 10.20 17.53 21.97
N ALA A 147 10.89 16.40 22.06
CA ALA A 147 10.29 15.09 22.24
C ALA A 147 10.21 14.69 23.71
N GLU A 148 9.39 13.66 23.99
CA GLU A 148 9.32 13.01 25.28
C GLU A 148 10.05 11.67 25.20
N PRO A 149 10.91 11.32 26.19
CA PRO A 149 11.60 10.04 26.24
C PRO A 149 10.65 8.85 26.24
N GLY A 150 11.02 7.75 25.58
CA GLY A 150 10.29 6.48 25.61
C GLY A 150 9.09 6.38 24.68
N VAL A 151 8.89 7.33 23.75
CA VAL A 151 7.68 7.39 22.88
C VAL A 151 8.01 7.12 21.39
N LEU A 152 8.92 6.19 21.09
CA LEU A 152 9.26 5.87 19.69
C LEU A 152 8.10 5.17 18.95
N GLU A 153 7.38 4.28 19.62
CA GLU A 153 6.29 3.50 18.99
C GLU A 153 5.06 4.33 18.60
N GLN A 154 4.83 5.43 19.25
CA GLN A 154 3.64 6.28 19.04
C GLN A 154 3.88 7.39 17.99
N ALA A 155 5.08 7.43 17.40
CA ALA A 155 5.48 8.52 16.51
C ALA A 155 5.14 8.30 15.02
N ALA A 156 4.51 7.20 14.63
CA ALA A 156 4.31 6.81 13.23
C ALA A 156 3.71 7.90 12.34
N ASP A 157 2.74 8.67 12.84
CA ASP A 157 2.07 9.77 12.13
C ASP A 157 2.59 11.16 12.54
N MET A 158 3.85 11.24 12.99
CA MET A 158 4.48 12.47 13.49
C MET A 158 4.91 13.43 12.38
N VAL A 159 5.11 12.95 11.16
CA VAL A 159 5.63 13.76 10.04
C VAL A 159 4.81 13.61 8.78
N ALA A 160 4.61 14.71 8.07
CA ALA A 160 3.95 14.75 6.76
C ALA A 160 4.66 15.74 5.84
N ILE A 161 4.46 15.58 4.52
CA ILE A 161 4.97 16.51 3.50
C ILE A 161 3.95 16.67 2.38
N ALA A 162 3.63 17.91 2.04
CA ALA A 162 2.83 18.28 0.87
C ALA A 162 3.04 19.77 0.54
N GLY A 163 2.76 20.18 -0.68
CA GLY A 163 2.79 21.60 -1.12
C GLY A 163 4.12 22.31 -0.82
N GLY A 164 5.24 21.59 -0.87
CA GLY A 164 6.56 22.14 -0.51
C GLY A 164 6.72 22.45 0.98
N THR A 165 5.87 21.89 1.85
CA THR A 165 5.85 22.09 3.30
C THR A 165 6.04 20.77 4.01
N VAL A 166 7.00 20.68 4.92
CA VAL A 166 7.13 19.60 5.90
C VAL A 166 6.41 20.00 7.17
N VAL A 167 5.57 19.11 7.66
CA VAL A 167 4.83 19.31 8.90
C VAL A 167 5.22 18.24 9.91
N THR A 168 5.34 18.64 11.14
CA THR A 168 5.58 17.75 12.27
C THR A 168 4.89 18.29 13.51
N HIS A 169 4.76 17.47 14.52
CA HIS A 169 4.33 17.91 15.83
C HIS A 169 5.31 17.47 16.93
N ASP A 170 5.28 18.18 18.02
CA ASP A 170 5.89 17.78 19.28
C ASP A 170 4.78 17.73 20.37
N SER A 171 5.15 17.60 21.62
CA SER A 171 4.22 17.41 22.74
C SER A 171 3.09 18.47 22.88
N GLY A 172 3.09 19.53 22.13
CA GLY A 172 2.07 20.59 22.24
C GLY A 172 2.00 21.54 21.06
N THR A 173 2.77 21.31 20.02
CA THR A 173 2.86 22.27 18.90
C THR A 173 2.99 21.56 17.57
N VAL A 174 2.19 21.97 16.60
CA VAL A 174 2.37 21.62 15.19
C VAL A 174 3.28 22.66 14.54
N ARG A 175 4.28 22.20 13.81
CA ARG A 175 5.29 23.05 13.17
C ARG A 175 5.38 22.76 11.68
N ALA A 176 5.52 23.81 10.89
CA ALA A 176 5.74 23.69 9.47
C ALA A 176 7.08 24.31 9.05
N PHE A 177 7.74 23.64 8.14
CA PHE A 177 9.03 24.04 7.59
C PHE A 177 8.97 24.01 6.07
N ASP A 178 9.76 24.84 5.44
CA ASP A 178 10.00 24.77 4.00
C ASP A 178 10.70 23.44 3.66
N ALA A 179 10.13 22.64 2.79
CA ALA A 179 10.60 21.28 2.50
C ALA A 179 12.02 21.25 1.93
N ARG A 180 12.44 22.29 1.23
CA ARG A 180 13.75 22.37 0.59
C ARG A 180 14.85 22.89 1.49
N THR A 181 14.53 23.85 2.39
CA THR A 181 15.52 24.58 3.17
C THR A 181 15.44 24.34 4.67
N GLY A 182 14.32 23.76 5.15
CA GLY A 182 14.04 23.61 6.57
C GLY A 182 13.79 24.94 7.30
N ALA A 183 13.60 26.05 6.56
CA ALA A 183 13.25 27.32 7.19
C ALA A 183 11.86 27.22 7.83
N PRO A 184 11.68 27.71 9.08
CA PRO A 184 10.36 27.74 9.71
C PRO A 184 9.39 28.56 8.86
N ARG A 185 8.18 28.02 8.63
CA ARG A 185 7.08 28.73 7.95
C ARG A 185 6.08 29.26 8.96
N TRP A 186 5.50 28.34 9.75
CA TRP A 186 4.52 28.66 10.77
C TRP A 186 4.52 27.62 11.89
N GLN A 187 3.82 27.95 12.96
CA GLN A 187 3.55 27.00 14.06
C GLN A 187 2.16 27.26 14.65
N ALA A 188 1.51 26.22 15.15
CA ALA A 188 0.24 26.27 15.84
C ALA A 188 0.32 25.50 17.14
N ALA A 189 0.03 26.19 18.25
CA ALA A 189 -0.04 25.52 19.55
C ALA A 189 -1.34 24.74 19.67
N ALA A 190 -1.29 23.53 20.20
CA ALA A 190 -2.47 22.81 20.62
C ALA A 190 -3.15 23.53 21.80
N PRO A 191 -4.49 23.43 21.96
CA PRO A 191 -5.16 23.87 23.19
C PRO A 191 -4.56 23.21 24.44
N GLU A 192 -4.64 23.88 25.59
CA GLU A 192 -4.03 23.39 26.85
C GLU A 192 -4.53 22.02 27.29
N ASP A 193 -5.79 21.67 26.92
CA ASP A 193 -6.44 20.39 27.23
C ASP A 193 -6.22 19.31 26.15
N CYS A 194 -5.34 19.57 25.16
CA CYS A 194 -5.14 18.69 24.01
C CYS A 194 -3.65 18.43 23.74
N ALA A 195 -3.37 17.22 23.22
CA ALA A 195 -2.07 16.86 22.66
C ALA A 195 -2.22 16.42 21.19
N PRO A 196 -1.30 16.82 20.29
CA PRO A 196 -1.26 16.28 18.92
C PRO A 196 -0.90 14.79 18.95
N TRP A 197 -1.69 13.97 18.24
CA TRP A 197 -1.44 12.54 18.08
C TRP A 197 -0.92 12.21 16.69
N ALA A 198 -1.40 12.91 15.67
CA ALA A 198 -1.03 12.64 14.29
C ALA A 198 -1.12 13.90 13.44
N VAL A 199 -0.29 13.96 12.38
CA VAL A 199 -0.37 14.97 11.33
C VAL A 199 -0.41 14.31 9.97
N HIS A 200 -1.18 14.91 9.05
CA HIS A 200 -1.16 14.59 7.64
C HIS A 200 -1.28 15.88 6.83
N ALA A 201 -0.91 15.87 5.55
CA ALA A 201 -0.93 17.07 4.74
C ALA A 201 -1.40 16.78 3.31
N SER A 202 -2.16 17.71 2.76
CA SER A 202 -2.39 17.92 1.33
C SER A 202 -1.73 19.22 0.89
N ASP A 203 -1.76 19.51 -0.39
CA ASP A 203 -1.23 20.77 -0.92
C ASP A 203 -1.93 22.01 -0.34
N GLU A 204 -3.19 21.86 0.07
CA GLU A 204 -4.01 22.99 0.57
C GLU A 204 -4.10 23.01 2.10
N GLN A 205 -4.15 21.86 2.77
CA GLN A 205 -4.45 21.76 4.20
C GLN A 205 -3.52 20.80 4.93
N VAL A 206 -3.17 21.16 6.14
CA VAL A 206 -2.52 20.33 7.14
C VAL A 206 -3.56 19.90 8.16
N PHE A 207 -3.70 18.60 8.35
CA PHE A 207 -4.62 18.00 9.30
C PHE A 207 -3.87 17.55 10.54
N THR A 208 -4.43 17.84 11.70
CA THR A 208 -3.92 17.40 12.99
C THR A 208 -5.03 16.68 13.75
N VAL A 209 -4.78 15.47 14.19
CA VAL A 209 -5.61 14.80 15.18
C VAL A 209 -5.12 15.19 16.55
N LEU A 210 -6.03 15.65 17.38
CA LEU A 210 -5.76 16.06 18.77
C LEU A 210 -6.53 15.13 19.71
N GLY A 211 -5.84 14.56 20.69
CA GLY A 211 -6.46 13.95 21.85
C GLY A 211 -6.67 15.00 22.92
N CYS A 212 -7.92 15.29 23.26
CA CYS A 212 -8.30 16.31 24.24
C CYS A 212 -9.04 15.65 25.42
N GLU A 213 -9.09 16.32 26.57
CA GLU A 213 -9.91 15.84 27.72
C GLU A 213 -11.39 15.67 27.34
N SER A 214 -11.89 16.52 26.42
CA SER A 214 -13.26 16.46 25.92
C SER A 214 -13.51 15.39 24.85
N GLY A 215 -12.47 14.78 24.29
CA GLY A 215 -12.54 13.80 23.19
C GLY A 215 -11.60 14.13 22.04
N VAL A 216 -11.71 13.37 20.94
CA VAL A 216 -10.90 13.58 19.75
C VAL A 216 -11.36 14.81 18.98
N ARG A 217 -10.40 15.60 18.56
CA ARG A 217 -10.61 16.78 17.72
C ARG A 217 -9.73 16.70 16.48
N VAL A 218 -10.27 17.04 15.31
CA VAL A 218 -9.52 17.19 14.07
C VAL A 218 -9.47 18.67 13.71
N THR A 219 -8.28 19.19 13.48
CA THR A 219 -8.06 20.59 13.11
C THR A 219 -7.36 20.65 11.76
N ALA A 220 -7.84 21.50 10.87
CA ALA A 220 -7.16 21.84 9.63
C ALA A 220 -6.57 23.23 9.66
N HIS A 221 -5.36 23.36 9.16
CA HIS A 221 -4.66 24.61 8.93
C HIS A 221 -4.31 24.75 7.45
N ARG A 222 -4.28 25.93 6.91
CA ARG A 222 -3.77 26.12 5.54
C ARG A 222 -2.28 25.79 5.50
N THR A 223 -1.87 25.09 4.44
CA THR A 223 -0.49 24.60 4.32
C THR A 223 0.52 25.73 4.16
N ASP A 224 0.12 26.85 3.55
CA ASP A 224 1.00 27.98 3.24
C ASP A 224 1.34 28.88 4.43
N ASP A 225 0.37 29.19 5.31
CA ASP A 225 0.53 30.16 6.39
C ASP A 225 0.11 29.68 7.78
N GLY A 226 -0.47 28.47 7.88
CA GLY A 226 -0.90 27.89 9.15
C GLY A 226 -2.16 28.52 9.73
N GLU A 227 -2.89 29.37 8.98
CA GLU A 227 -4.18 29.87 9.46
C GLU A 227 -5.17 28.70 9.60
N ARG A 228 -5.84 28.65 10.75
CA ARG A 228 -6.82 27.58 11.01
C ARG A 228 -8.01 27.72 10.08
N ALA A 229 -8.22 26.73 9.22
CA ALA A 229 -9.33 26.68 8.29
C ALA A 229 -10.63 26.24 8.99
N TRP A 230 -10.55 25.15 9.77
CA TRP A 230 -11.70 24.61 10.51
C TRP A 230 -11.25 23.72 11.67
N THR A 231 -12.22 23.35 12.50
CA THR A 231 -12.09 22.33 13.56
C THR A 231 -13.34 21.47 13.55
N SER A 232 -13.18 20.16 13.71
CA SER A 232 -14.26 19.18 13.76
C SER A 232 -14.10 18.28 14.99
N GLU A 233 -15.22 17.97 15.63
CA GLU A 233 -15.30 17.04 16.77
C GLU A 233 -16.14 15.84 16.34
N PRO A 234 -15.52 14.69 16.01
CA PRO A 234 -16.25 13.52 15.49
C PRO A 234 -17.13 12.83 16.52
N GLY A 235 -17.12 13.28 17.77
CA GLY A 235 -17.89 12.68 18.86
C GLY A 235 -17.25 11.43 19.42
N VAL A 236 -15.93 11.30 19.28
CA VAL A 236 -15.11 10.18 19.75
C VAL A 236 -14.45 10.56 21.07
N ARG A 237 -14.48 9.66 22.06
CA ARG A 237 -13.74 9.84 23.31
C ARG A 237 -12.26 9.64 23.06
N SER A 238 -11.41 10.45 23.69
CA SER A 238 -9.95 10.27 23.58
C SER A 238 -9.42 9.10 24.43
N ASP A 239 -10.12 8.77 25.52
CA ASP A 239 -9.76 7.65 26.40
C ASP A 239 -10.22 6.32 25.79
N GLY A 240 -9.28 5.42 25.52
CA GLY A 240 -9.55 4.13 24.88
C GLY A 240 -10.00 4.22 23.43
N ALA A 241 -9.56 5.23 22.68
CA ALA A 241 -9.78 5.32 21.24
C ALA A 241 -8.47 5.14 20.48
N PHE A 242 -8.52 4.30 19.47
CA PHE A 242 -7.52 4.23 18.41
C PHE A 242 -7.97 5.11 17.25
N VAL A 243 -7.11 6.01 16.81
CA VAL A 243 -7.41 6.96 15.72
C VAL A 243 -6.24 7.06 14.77
N ARG A 244 -6.49 6.86 13.48
CA ARG A 244 -5.49 6.94 12.40
C ARG A 244 -5.95 7.83 11.26
N LEU A 245 -5.05 8.63 10.73
CA LEU A 245 -5.25 9.34 9.46
C LEU A 245 -4.86 8.42 8.31
N LEU A 246 -5.84 7.93 7.53
CA LEU A 246 -5.60 7.02 6.40
C LEU A 246 -5.23 7.77 5.12
N SER A 247 -5.75 8.97 4.93
CA SER A 247 -5.50 9.81 3.76
C SER A 247 -5.73 11.27 4.08
N ALA A 248 -5.01 12.17 3.41
CA ALA A 248 -5.26 13.61 3.44
C ALA A 248 -6.18 14.08 2.30
N GLU A 249 -6.25 13.34 1.19
CA GLU A 249 -7.02 13.76 0.01
C GLU A 249 -7.66 12.54 -0.68
N PRO A 250 -8.97 12.31 -0.42
CA PRO A 250 -9.82 12.95 0.56
C PRO A 250 -9.39 12.64 2.00
N LEU A 251 -9.70 13.55 2.94
CA LEU A 251 -9.39 13.29 4.34
C LEU A 251 -10.21 12.12 4.87
N LEU A 252 -9.50 11.07 5.32
CA LEU A 252 -10.06 9.87 5.92
C LEU A 252 -9.47 9.62 7.30
N LEU A 253 -10.35 9.36 8.25
CA LEU A 253 -9.99 9.10 9.64
C LEU A 253 -10.58 7.73 10.06
N GLN A 254 -9.74 6.76 10.37
CA GLN A 254 -10.16 5.53 11.06
C GLN A 254 -10.33 5.83 12.54
N VAL A 255 -11.41 5.32 13.11
CA VAL A 255 -11.74 5.48 14.53
C VAL A 255 -12.23 4.15 15.07
N GLU A 256 -11.65 3.75 16.20
CA GLU A 256 -12.08 2.59 16.98
C GLU A 256 -12.05 2.92 18.45
N GLU A 257 -13.21 2.87 19.09
CA GLU A 257 -13.34 3.04 20.54
C GLU A 257 -13.40 1.67 21.20
N GLU A 258 -12.67 1.46 22.30
CA GLU A 258 -12.69 0.19 23.05
C GLU A 258 -14.07 -0.19 23.60
N ALA A 259 -14.97 0.79 23.73
CA ALA A 259 -16.30 0.55 24.23
C ALA A 259 -17.12 -0.32 23.26
N ALA A 260 -17.81 -1.36 23.74
CA ALA A 260 -18.61 -2.29 22.94
C ALA A 260 -19.72 -1.64 22.08
N ARG A 261 -20.07 -0.39 22.32
CA ARG A 261 -21.00 0.44 21.56
C ARG A 261 -20.31 1.72 21.06
N GLY A 262 -18.99 1.72 21.03
CA GLY A 262 -18.18 2.81 20.53
C GLY A 262 -18.29 2.98 19.00
N MET A 263 -17.61 3.97 18.51
CA MET A 263 -17.47 4.18 17.08
C MET A 263 -16.39 3.25 16.51
N HIS A 264 -16.74 2.46 15.50
CA HIS A 264 -15.82 1.63 14.73
C HIS A 264 -16.08 1.94 13.26
N ALA A 265 -15.38 2.93 12.73
CA ALA A 265 -15.66 3.44 11.38
C ALA A 265 -14.48 4.18 10.76
N ILE A 266 -14.48 4.23 9.43
CA ILE A 266 -13.72 5.21 8.66
C ILE A 266 -14.64 6.40 8.37
N LEU A 267 -14.23 7.58 8.79
CA LEU A 267 -14.93 8.85 8.57
C LEU A 267 -14.30 9.58 7.40
N SER A 268 -15.11 10.08 6.47
CA SER A 268 -14.64 10.97 5.40
C SER A 268 -15.12 12.39 5.63
N TYR A 269 -14.26 13.33 5.32
CA TYR A 269 -14.51 14.75 5.53
C TYR A 269 -14.58 15.50 4.20
N SER A 270 -15.38 16.56 4.17
CA SER A 270 -15.27 17.60 3.16
C SER A 270 -14.17 18.61 3.51
N SER A 271 -13.80 19.44 2.54
CA SER A 271 -12.75 20.46 2.72
C SER A 271 -13.04 21.50 3.81
N ASP A 272 -14.30 21.61 4.27
CA ASP A 272 -14.74 22.50 5.35
C ASP A 272 -14.80 21.82 6.74
N GLY A 273 -14.37 20.56 6.84
CA GLY A 273 -14.37 19.78 8.09
C GLY A 273 -15.68 19.09 8.44
N THR A 274 -16.67 19.13 7.54
CA THR A 274 -17.92 18.40 7.73
C THR A 274 -17.73 16.91 7.45
N ILE A 275 -18.15 16.03 8.36
CA ILE A 275 -18.19 14.59 8.12
C ILE A 275 -19.32 14.30 7.13
N ARG A 276 -18.99 13.77 5.96
CA ARG A 276 -19.94 13.48 4.89
C ARG A 276 -20.18 11.99 4.67
N GLY A 277 -19.22 11.14 4.99
CA GLY A 277 -19.31 9.69 4.85
C GLY A 277 -18.89 8.97 6.12
N ARG A 278 -19.52 7.83 6.36
CA ARG A 278 -19.17 6.92 7.45
C ARG A 278 -19.23 5.48 6.95
N ILE A 279 -18.09 4.80 6.96
CA ILE A 279 -17.94 3.40 6.58
C ILE A 279 -17.72 2.63 7.88
N ALA A 280 -18.63 1.75 8.25
CA ALA A 280 -18.44 0.91 9.43
C ALA A 280 -17.28 -0.07 9.18
N LEU A 281 -16.44 -0.36 10.18
CA LEU A 281 -15.35 -1.35 10.02
C LEU A 281 -15.89 -2.77 9.91
N GLU A 282 -17.09 -3.03 10.45
CA GLU A 282 -17.77 -4.32 10.33
C GLU A 282 -19.22 -4.13 9.88
N ARG A 283 -19.64 -4.90 8.86
CA ARG A 283 -21.02 -4.94 8.38
C ARG A 283 -21.24 -6.19 7.49
N GLY A 284 -22.34 -6.21 6.74
CA GLY A 284 -22.69 -7.30 5.83
C GLY A 284 -21.68 -7.63 4.72
N TYR A 285 -20.70 -6.76 4.48
CA TYR A 285 -19.55 -7.02 3.59
C TYR A 285 -18.38 -7.73 4.32
N GLY A 286 -18.47 -7.95 5.61
CA GLY A 286 -17.40 -8.52 6.45
C GLY A 286 -16.79 -7.51 7.38
N VAL A 287 -15.64 -7.84 7.92
CA VAL A 287 -14.78 -7.00 8.76
C VAL A 287 -13.65 -6.46 7.89
N ILE A 288 -13.44 -5.14 7.89
CA ILE A 288 -12.27 -4.54 7.24
C ILE A 288 -11.04 -4.99 8.02
N THR A 289 -10.10 -5.66 7.33
CA THR A 289 -8.87 -6.16 7.96
C THR A 289 -7.91 -5.03 8.26
N GLU A 290 -6.99 -5.27 9.17
CA GLU A 290 -6.00 -4.31 9.63
C GLU A 290 -4.59 -4.84 9.44
N HIS A 291 -3.63 -3.95 9.31
CA HIS A 291 -2.23 -4.26 9.50
C HIS A 291 -1.94 -4.56 10.98
N HIS A 292 -0.77 -5.12 11.28
CA HIS A 292 -0.35 -5.43 12.64
C HIS A 292 -0.28 -4.20 13.58
N ASP A 293 -0.23 -2.99 13.02
CA ASP A 293 -0.26 -1.72 13.75
C ASP A 293 -1.69 -1.15 13.91
N GLY A 294 -2.73 -1.91 13.49
CA GLY A 294 -4.13 -1.53 13.59
C GLY A 294 -4.64 -0.60 12.47
N GLU A 295 -3.82 -0.24 11.48
CA GLU A 295 -4.28 0.55 10.34
C GLU A 295 -5.12 -0.32 9.38
N ALA A 296 -6.30 0.16 8.99
CA ALA A 296 -7.19 -0.54 8.06
C ALA A 296 -6.53 -0.76 6.70
N ARG A 297 -6.61 -1.98 6.17
CA ARG A 297 -6.10 -2.34 4.85
C ARG A 297 -7.02 -1.83 3.76
N VAL A 298 -6.78 -0.60 3.36
CA VAL A 298 -7.57 0.11 2.36
C VAL A 298 -6.67 0.78 1.32
N VAL A 299 -7.19 0.91 0.11
CA VAL A 299 -6.56 1.69 -0.96
C VAL A 299 -7.60 2.64 -1.57
N LEU A 300 -7.12 3.73 -2.14
CA LEU A 300 -7.97 4.76 -2.76
C LEU A 300 -7.74 4.79 -4.26
N ASP A 301 -8.84 4.93 -5.00
CA ASP A 301 -8.86 5.31 -6.41
C ASP A 301 -9.87 6.44 -6.59
N GLY A 302 -9.38 7.67 -6.59
CA GLY A 302 -10.20 8.86 -6.59
C GLY A 302 -11.14 8.93 -5.38
N GLU A 303 -12.45 8.88 -5.63
CA GLU A 303 -13.47 8.92 -4.58
C GLU A 303 -13.97 7.53 -4.15
N ARG A 304 -13.28 6.47 -4.56
CA ARG A 304 -13.56 5.09 -4.12
C ARG A 304 -12.52 4.64 -3.13
N LEU A 305 -12.98 4.11 -2.02
CA LEU A 305 -12.18 3.37 -1.07
C LEU A 305 -12.44 1.89 -1.30
N ILE A 306 -11.38 1.14 -1.53
CA ILE A 306 -11.41 -0.32 -1.64
C ILE A 306 -10.76 -0.89 -0.37
N ALA A 307 -11.51 -1.71 0.34
CA ALA A 307 -11.06 -2.35 1.55
C ALA A 307 -10.87 -3.85 1.33
N TRP A 308 -9.83 -4.41 1.91
CA TRP A 308 -9.74 -5.85 2.14
C TRP A 308 -10.60 -6.19 3.35
N THR A 309 -11.51 -7.14 3.19
CA THR A 309 -12.43 -7.57 4.24
C THR A 309 -12.37 -9.07 4.42
N GLU A 310 -12.54 -9.52 5.66
CA GLU A 310 -12.75 -10.92 6.00
C GLU A 310 -14.22 -11.18 6.28
N GLN A 311 -14.75 -12.23 5.70
CA GLN A 311 -16.13 -12.66 5.95
C GLN A 311 -16.18 -14.05 6.57
N PRO A 312 -16.82 -14.25 7.73
CA PRO A 312 -17.01 -15.57 8.30
C PRO A 312 -17.72 -16.53 7.31
N SER A 313 -17.14 -17.72 7.11
CA SER A 313 -17.67 -18.77 6.25
C SER A 313 -17.56 -20.13 6.97
N GLY A 314 -18.52 -20.46 7.82
CA GLY A 314 -18.45 -21.67 8.65
C GLY A 314 -17.37 -21.59 9.72
N SER A 315 -16.35 -22.45 9.63
CA SER A 315 -15.18 -22.44 10.53
C SER A 315 -13.97 -21.67 10.00
N TYR A 316 -14.11 -21.04 8.85
CA TYR A 316 -13.06 -20.26 8.17
C TYR A 316 -13.49 -18.82 7.98
N THR A 317 -12.57 -17.94 7.70
CA THR A 317 -12.81 -16.63 7.09
C THR A 317 -12.51 -16.72 5.60
N ARG A 318 -13.14 -15.87 4.81
CA ARG A 318 -12.84 -15.69 3.38
C ARG A 318 -12.53 -14.24 3.13
N ASP A 319 -11.44 -14.05 2.45
CA ASP A 319 -11.03 -12.73 2.02
C ASP A 319 -11.89 -12.22 0.87
N LYS A 320 -12.19 -10.94 0.90
CA LYS A 320 -12.95 -10.23 -0.11
C LYS A 320 -12.45 -8.81 -0.28
N LEU A 321 -12.82 -8.22 -1.39
CA LEU A 321 -12.76 -6.78 -1.59
C LEU A 321 -14.13 -6.17 -1.40
N ALA A 322 -14.20 -5.04 -0.73
CA ALA A 322 -15.41 -4.23 -0.63
C ALA A 322 -15.10 -2.79 -1.05
N ALA A 323 -15.90 -2.23 -1.94
CA ALA A 323 -15.74 -0.85 -2.36
C ALA A 323 -16.79 0.07 -1.77
N PHE A 324 -16.38 1.28 -1.49
CA PHE A 324 -17.21 2.31 -0.88
C PHE A 324 -17.06 3.64 -1.61
N ASP A 325 -18.18 4.35 -1.73
CA ASP A 325 -18.18 5.76 -2.09
C ASP A 325 -17.72 6.60 -0.90
N VAL A 326 -16.58 7.26 -1.03
CA VAL A 326 -15.97 8.03 0.07
C VAL A 326 -16.86 9.19 0.53
N LYS A 327 -17.60 9.84 -0.41
CA LYS A 327 -18.44 10.98 -0.07
C LYS A 327 -19.63 10.65 0.81
N SER A 328 -20.21 9.47 0.61
CA SER A 328 -21.43 9.07 1.31
C SER A 328 -21.21 7.94 2.33
N GLY A 329 -20.05 7.27 2.29
CA GLY A 329 -19.80 6.03 3.03
C GLY A 329 -20.62 4.84 2.53
N ARG A 330 -21.28 4.95 1.37
CA ARG A 330 -22.15 3.91 0.83
C ARG A 330 -21.32 2.77 0.25
N HIS A 331 -21.62 1.54 0.68
CA HIS A 331 -21.09 0.33 0.06
C HIS A 331 -21.56 0.24 -1.40
N LEU A 332 -20.64 -0.02 -2.32
CA LEU A 332 -20.88 -0.08 -3.77
C LEU A 332 -21.00 -1.52 -4.24
N TRP A 333 -19.95 -2.31 -4.04
CA TRP A 333 -19.87 -3.70 -4.47
C TRP A 333 -18.94 -4.50 -3.54
N THR A 334 -19.02 -5.82 -3.64
CA THR A 334 -18.10 -6.77 -3.01
C THR A 334 -17.68 -7.80 -4.05
N ALA A 335 -16.40 -8.04 -4.19
CA ALA A 335 -15.81 -9.12 -4.97
C ALA A 335 -15.14 -10.13 -4.00
N GLY A 336 -15.18 -11.41 -4.35
CA GLY A 336 -14.65 -12.48 -3.49
C GLY A 336 -13.71 -13.38 -4.26
N PHE A 337 -12.89 -14.09 -3.52
CA PHE A 337 -11.99 -15.13 -4.01
C PHE A 337 -12.52 -16.49 -3.59
N GLU A 338 -12.35 -17.52 -4.44
CA GLU A 338 -12.73 -18.91 -4.12
C GLU A 338 -11.59 -19.57 -3.33
N ASP A 339 -11.66 -19.51 -1.98
CA ASP A 339 -10.73 -20.17 -1.05
C ASP A 339 -9.26 -19.69 -1.19
N ASP A 340 -9.04 -18.43 -1.52
CA ASP A 340 -7.72 -17.83 -1.63
C ASP A 340 -7.57 -16.71 -0.58
N ASP A 341 -6.36 -16.57 -0.01
CA ASP A 341 -6.04 -15.52 0.96
C ASP A 341 -5.39 -14.33 0.24
N VAL A 342 -5.86 -13.12 0.53
CA VAL A 342 -5.25 -11.90 0.00
C VAL A 342 -3.91 -11.66 0.67
N VAL A 343 -2.87 -11.46 -0.12
CA VAL A 343 -1.52 -11.10 0.34
C VAL A 343 -1.35 -9.59 0.38
N THR A 344 -1.78 -8.91 -0.69
CA THR A 344 -1.69 -7.46 -0.80
C THR A 344 -2.64 -6.92 -1.88
N LEU A 345 -2.95 -5.64 -1.79
CA LEU A 345 -3.76 -4.94 -2.80
C LEU A 345 -3.20 -3.55 -3.10
N GLN A 346 -3.43 -3.08 -4.31
CA GLN A 346 -3.11 -1.73 -4.76
C GLN A 346 -4.14 -1.28 -5.79
N ALA A 347 -4.56 -0.02 -5.73
CA ALA A 347 -5.45 0.57 -6.72
C ALA A 347 -4.76 1.69 -7.49
N ARG A 348 -5.02 1.74 -8.81
CA ARG A 348 -4.49 2.79 -9.67
C ARG A 348 -5.26 2.87 -10.98
N ASP A 349 -5.57 4.08 -11.42
CA ASP A 349 -6.13 4.39 -12.74
C ASP A 349 -7.34 3.52 -13.13
N GLY A 350 -8.27 3.33 -12.18
CA GLY A 350 -9.48 2.55 -12.40
C GLY A 350 -9.32 1.03 -12.25
N SER A 351 -8.16 0.55 -11.84
CA SER A 351 -7.85 -0.87 -11.66
C SER A 351 -7.36 -1.18 -10.26
N ILE A 352 -7.72 -2.36 -9.76
CA ILE A 352 -7.25 -2.92 -8.49
C ILE A 352 -6.40 -4.14 -8.81
N SER A 353 -5.16 -4.16 -8.37
CA SER A 353 -4.27 -5.31 -8.43
C SER A 353 -4.22 -5.98 -7.06
N VAL A 354 -4.52 -7.27 -7.01
CA VAL A 354 -4.57 -8.06 -5.78
C VAL A 354 -3.70 -9.29 -5.96
N VAL A 355 -2.75 -9.49 -5.07
CA VAL A 355 -1.99 -10.74 -5.00
C VAL A 355 -2.71 -11.65 -4.02
N VAL A 356 -2.98 -12.87 -4.43
CA VAL A 356 -3.63 -13.89 -3.60
C VAL A 356 -2.78 -15.14 -3.52
N ASP A 357 -2.83 -15.82 -2.38
CA ASP A 357 -2.23 -17.14 -2.15
C ASP A 357 -3.34 -18.19 -2.21
N PRO A 358 -3.30 -19.13 -3.18
CA PRO A 358 -4.33 -20.15 -3.35
C PRO A 358 -4.26 -21.21 -2.24
N VAL A 359 -5.17 -21.11 -1.26
CA VAL A 359 -5.23 -22.03 -0.12
C VAL A 359 -5.77 -23.41 -0.54
N GLY A 360 -5.00 -24.46 -0.30
CA GLY A 360 -5.48 -25.86 -0.35
C GLY A 360 -5.59 -26.48 -1.75
N LYS A 361 -5.25 -25.77 -2.82
CA LYS A 361 -5.34 -26.31 -4.20
C LYS A 361 -4.14 -27.15 -4.64
N GLY A 362 -3.13 -27.34 -3.80
CA GLY A 362 -1.88 -28.05 -4.15
C GLY A 362 -1.04 -27.28 -5.19
N ASN A 363 -1.44 -26.10 -5.55
CA ASN A 363 -0.68 -25.12 -6.27
C ASN A 363 0.00 -24.22 -5.23
N THR A 364 1.28 -24.00 -5.38
CA THR A 364 2.09 -23.17 -4.45
C THR A 364 2.42 -21.82 -5.05
N GLU A 365 1.83 -21.49 -6.20
CA GLU A 365 2.11 -20.27 -6.94
C GLU A 365 0.97 -19.28 -6.68
N GLU A 366 1.30 -18.07 -6.26
CA GLU A 366 0.35 -16.98 -6.06
C GLU A 366 -0.20 -16.49 -7.40
N ASP A 367 -1.38 -15.88 -7.35
CA ASP A 367 -2.03 -15.27 -8.50
C ASP A 367 -2.16 -13.74 -8.32
N LEU A 368 -2.01 -13.02 -9.41
CA LEU A 368 -2.32 -11.60 -9.54
C LEU A 368 -3.68 -11.45 -10.20
N HIS A 369 -4.67 -11.05 -9.45
CA HIS A 369 -5.99 -10.70 -9.94
C HIS A 369 -6.10 -9.21 -10.20
N VAL A 370 -6.78 -8.83 -11.28
CA VAL A 370 -7.04 -7.42 -11.61
C VAL A 370 -8.54 -7.20 -11.71
N PHE A 371 -9.05 -6.23 -10.94
CA PHE A 371 -10.46 -5.86 -10.92
C PHE A 371 -10.66 -4.42 -11.38
N GLY A 372 -11.84 -4.12 -11.92
CA GLY A 372 -12.28 -2.75 -12.13
C GLY A 372 -12.65 -2.07 -10.79
N THR A 373 -12.21 -0.83 -10.56
CA THR A 373 -12.59 -0.09 -9.35
C THR A 373 -14.06 0.33 -9.36
N GLU A 374 -14.70 0.39 -10.54
CA GLU A 374 -16.08 0.86 -10.70
C GLU A 374 -17.11 -0.16 -10.25
N ASP A 375 -16.94 -1.41 -10.65
CA ASP A 375 -17.93 -2.48 -10.54
C ASP A 375 -17.42 -3.72 -9.80
N GLY A 376 -16.10 -3.85 -9.57
CA GLY A 376 -15.48 -5.02 -9.00
C GLY A 376 -15.46 -6.22 -9.95
N GLU A 377 -15.64 -6.02 -11.26
CA GLU A 377 -15.50 -7.10 -12.25
C GLU A 377 -14.03 -7.47 -12.40
N GLU A 378 -13.74 -8.78 -12.38
CA GLU A 378 -12.41 -9.31 -12.64
C GLU A 378 -12.10 -9.20 -14.13
N THR A 379 -11.00 -8.55 -14.46
CA THR A 379 -10.61 -8.25 -15.84
C THR A 379 -9.39 -9.04 -16.32
N ASP A 380 -8.54 -9.51 -15.40
CA ASP A 380 -7.32 -10.26 -15.73
C ASP A 380 -6.89 -11.11 -14.53
N VAL A 381 -6.33 -12.29 -14.80
CA VAL A 381 -5.70 -13.17 -13.79
C VAL A 381 -4.39 -13.65 -14.36
N ARG A 382 -3.32 -13.61 -13.55
CA ARG A 382 -1.98 -14.03 -13.95
C ARG A 382 -1.29 -14.77 -12.83
N THR A 383 -0.73 -15.91 -13.09
CA THR A 383 0.03 -16.69 -12.12
C THR A 383 1.46 -16.19 -12.02
N PHE A 384 1.97 -16.07 -10.81
CA PHE A 384 3.38 -15.81 -10.56
C PHE A 384 4.19 -17.08 -10.88
N ARG A 385 5.36 -16.89 -11.48
CA ARG A 385 6.29 -17.98 -11.81
C ARG A 385 7.26 -18.32 -10.68
N ASP A 386 7.33 -17.46 -9.70
CA ASP A 386 8.20 -17.57 -8.54
C ASP A 386 7.39 -17.19 -7.31
N ASP A 387 7.64 -17.82 -6.17
CA ASP A 387 6.98 -17.52 -4.91
C ASP A 387 7.05 -16.03 -4.57
N VAL A 388 5.91 -15.47 -4.17
CA VAL A 388 5.81 -14.09 -3.66
C VAL A 388 6.08 -14.11 -2.17
N GLU A 389 7.33 -13.87 -1.80
CA GLU A 389 7.71 -13.73 -0.38
C GLU A 389 7.22 -12.34 0.10
N MET A 390 6.05 -12.25 0.73
CA MET A 390 5.55 -11.01 1.34
C MET A 390 4.75 -11.28 2.61
N TYR A 391 5.17 -10.64 3.69
CA TYR A 391 4.49 -10.68 4.98
C TYR A 391 4.26 -9.24 5.48
N GLY A 392 3.22 -8.60 4.99
CA GLY A 392 2.94 -7.19 5.29
C GLY A 392 3.84 -6.24 4.49
N GLY A 393 3.71 -4.94 4.72
CA GLY A 393 4.51 -3.92 4.05
C GLY A 393 3.74 -3.13 3.01
N GLN A 394 4.47 -2.43 2.14
CA GLN A 394 3.90 -1.50 1.16
C GLN A 394 3.99 -2.06 -0.26
N THR A 395 2.94 -1.85 -1.01
CA THR A 395 2.83 -2.28 -2.41
C THR A 395 2.69 -1.07 -3.32
N TYR A 396 3.37 -1.10 -4.44
CA TYR A 396 3.28 -0.06 -5.45
C TYR A 396 3.10 -0.66 -6.84
N LEU A 397 2.39 0.06 -7.69
CA LEU A 397 2.30 -0.20 -9.12
C LEU A 397 2.98 0.94 -9.88
N THR A 398 3.98 0.63 -10.71
CA THR A 398 4.69 1.64 -11.51
C THR A 398 3.89 2.00 -12.76
N ASP A 399 4.25 3.11 -13.42
CA ASP A 399 3.66 3.52 -14.72
C ASP A 399 3.87 2.47 -15.82
N GLU A 400 4.92 1.66 -15.71
CA GLU A 400 5.23 0.55 -16.63
C GLU A 400 4.49 -0.75 -16.27
N GLY A 401 3.65 -0.73 -15.24
CA GLY A 401 2.88 -1.89 -14.79
C GLY A 401 3.69 -2.92 -14.01
N ARG A 402 4.85 -2.54 -13.44
CA ARG A 402 5.60 -3.39 -12.51
C ARG A 402 5.00 -3.31 -11.12
N LEU A 403 4.90 -4.46 -10.48
CA LEU A 403 4.50 -4.57 -9.08
C LEU A 403 5.76 -4.51 -8.20
N VAL A 404 5.81 -3.58 -7.28
CA VAL A 404 6.91 -3.39 -6.33
C VAL A 404 6.39 -3.69 -4.93
N LEU A 405 6.92 -4.72 -4.31
CA LEU A 405 6.61 -5.11 -2.94
C LEU A 405 7.78 -4.70 -2.04
N VAL A 406 7.49 -3.92 -1.01
CA VAL A 406 8.47 -3.55 0.03
C VAL A 406 8.01 -4.18 1.32
N GLU A 407 8.73 -5.21 1.74
CA GLU A 407 8.33 -6.00 2.89
C GLU A 407 8.55 -5.24 4.20
N ALA A 408 7.58 -5.36 5.13
CA ALA A 408 7.78 -4.95 6.51
C ALA A 408 8.78 -5.91 7.18
N PRO A 409 9.64 -5.46 8.10
CA PRO A 409 10.53 -6.35 8.80
C PRO A 409 9.73 -7.30 9.69
N GLY A 410 9.95 -8.60 9.46
CA GLY A 410 9.38 -9.68 10.25
C GLY A 410 10.46 -10.50 10.94
N GLU A 411 10.08 -11.36 11.88
CA GLU A 411 10.99 -12.26 12.60
C GLU A 411 11.74 -13.25 11.67
N GLY A 412 11.27 -13.44 10.44
CA GLY A 412 11.78 -14.40 9.46
C GLY A 412 12.84 -13.90 8.49
N GLY A 413 13.19 -12.63 8.47
CA GLY A 413 14.22 -12.07 7.58
C GLY A 413 13.85 -12.11 6.09
N GLY A 414 12.74 -11.51 5.70
CA GLY A 414 12.26 -11.43 4.32
C GLY A 414 13.13 -10.58 3.38
N ARG A 415 12.70 -10.48 2.14
CA ARG A 415 13.37 -9.64 1.13
C ARG A 415 13.05 -8.16 1.38
N THR A 416 14.04 -7.31 1.21
CA THR A 416 13.84 -5.86 1.40
C THR A 416 12.88 -5.26 0.38
N VAL A 417 13.02 -5.68 -0.86
CA VAL A 417 12.22 -5.25 -2.01
C VAL A 417 12.14 -6.41 -2.99
N SER A 418 10.97 -6.64 -3.53
CA SER A 418 10.75 -7.57 -4.65
C SER A 418 10.02 -6.83 -5.77
N VAL A 419 10.49 -6.99 -7.00
CA VAL A 419 9.88 -6.36 -8.17
C VAL A 419 9.49 -7.44 -9.16
N TYR A 420 8.24 -7.34 -9.61
CA TYR A 420 7.64 -8.28 -10.54
C TYR A 420 7.18 -7.53 -11.79
N GLU A 421 7.23 -8.22 -12.93
CA GLU A 421 6.80 -7.68 -14.21
C GLU A 421 6.05 -8.71 -15.03
N LYS A 422 5.22 -8.28 -15.96
CA LYS A 422 4.53 -9.16 -16.90
C LYS A 422 5.56 -9.89 -17.78
N SER A 423 5.37 -11.22 -17.95
CA SER A 423 6.31 -12.08 -18.68
C SER A 423 6.03 -12.10 -20.18
#